data_724a801081870f0c289be80e3f1b47e1
#
_entry.id   724a801081870f0c289be80e3f1b47e1
#
_cell.length_a   1.000
_cell.length_b   1.000
_cell.length_c   1.000
_cell.angle_alpha   90.00
_cell.angle_beta   90.00
_cell.angle_gamma   90.00
#
_symmetry.space_group_name_H-M   'P 1'
#
loop_
_entity.id
_entity.type
_entity.pdbx_description
1 polymer ?
#
loop_
_entity_poly.entity_id
_entity_poly.type
_entity_poly.pdbx_seq_one_letter_code
_entity_poly.pdbx_strand_id
1 'polypeptide(L)'
;AAAENERRVIESWIEHPTADGEQLAPPTGFGRIPLDHAARFALRHGYALEQVERKSILDLSATSVDLVSELHQQASVASAGYELVSWRPPTPPEFVADYAWMKSRMSVDAPSAGMEIAEESWDAARILEHDTHWIEGGRDVLVVAARDRASGRLVAFTELASSPGHPVTHQEDTLVLREHRGHRLGMLIKTAALLRWRELAPHTQRILTYNAEENRPMLAVNEEIGFRPVAYIGAWKKTLAPASDASTDAVSG
;
A
#
# COMPACT_ATOMS: atom_id res chain seq x y z
N ALA A 1 22.76 17.92 5.60
CA ALA A 1 22.61 16.51 5.12
C ALA A 1 21.93 16.44 3.75
N ALA A 2 20.64 16.85 3.57
CA ALA A 2 19.94 16.70 2.28
C ALA A 2 20.57 17.58 1.17
N ALA A 3 20.91 18.83 1.47
CA ALA A 3 21.55 19.75 0.54
C ALA A 3 22.98 19.33 0.18
N GLU A 4 23.71 18.70 1.07
CA GLU A 4 25.07 18.17 0.84
C GLU A 4 25.08 16.99 -0.14
N ASN A 5 23.92 16.29 -0.31
CA ASN A 5 23.76 15.17 -1.23
C ASN A 5 22.96 15.55 -2.49
N GLU A 6 22.87 16.85 -2.82
CA GLU A 6 22.12 17.40 -3.96
C GLU A 6 20.61 17.06 -3.95
N ARG A 7 20.09 16.52 -2.85
CA ARG A 7 18.68 16.20 -2.68
C ARG A 7 17.90 17.45 -2.33
N ARG A 8 16.93 17.82 -3.16
CA ARG A 8 16.14 19.04 -2.99
C ARG A 8 14.75 18.80 -2.41
N VAL A 9 14.33 17.55 -2.34
CA VAL A 9 13.01 17.18 -1.83
C VAL A 9 13.18 16.34 -0.57
N ILE A 10 12.39 16.68 0.44
CA ILE A 10 12.27 15.92 1.69
C ILE A 10 10.80 15.53 1.81
N GLU A 11 10.56 14.25 1.94
CA GLU A 11 9.24 13.67 2.15
C GLU A 11 9.17 13.01 3.51
N SER A 12 7.98 13.07 4.12
CA SER A 12 7.74 12.50 5.45
C SER A 12 6.28 12.07 5.57
N TRP A 13 6.06 10.94 6.22
CA TRP A 13 4.74 10.42 6.56
C TRP A 13 4.54 10.54 8.06
N ILE A 14 3.48 11.22 8.46
CA ILE A 14 3.15 11.50 9.87
C ILE A 14 1.77 10.92 10.15
N GLU A 15 1.70 10.06 11.17
CA GLU A 15 0.43 9.52 11.64
C GLU A 15 -0.31 10.54 12.51
N HIS A 16 -1.59 10.72 12.24
CA HIS A 16 -2.51 11.58 12.96
C HIS A 16 -3.69 10.74 13.47
N PRO A 17 -4.07 10.89 14.76
CA PRO A 17 -5.26 10.21 15.27
C PRO A 17 -6.52 10.78 14.61
N THR A 18 -7.60 10.01 14.65
CA THR A 18 -8.92 10.58 14.37
C THR A 18 -9.27 11.55 15.50
N ALA A 19 -9.49 12.81 15.16
CA ALA A 19 -9.83 13.84 16.15
C ALA A 19 -10.81 14.85 15.56
N ASP A 20 -11.69 15.36 16.42
CA ASP A 20 -12.55 16.50 16.11
C ASP A 20 -11.74 17.81 16.17
N GLY A 21 -12.25 18.86 15.50
CA GLY A 21 -11.67 20.19 15.51
C GLY A 21 -11.21 20.66 14.13
N GLU A 22 -10.28 21.63 14.15
CA GLU A 22 -9.72 22.18 12.92
C GLU A 22 -8.95 21.13 12.13
N GLN A 23 -9.24 21.05 10.83
CA GLN A 23 -8.67 20.05 9.95
C GLN A 23 -7.96 20.65 8.75
N LEU A 24 -6.94 19.97 8.26
CA LEU A 24 -6.19 20.30 7.07
C LEU A 24 -6.51 19.28 5.96
N ALA A 25 -6.78 19.77 4.76
CA ALA A 25 -6.96 18.97 3.56
C ALA A 25 -5.79 19.12 2.61
N PRO A 26 -5.39 18.06 1.88
CA PRO A 26 -4.40 18.15 0.82
C PRO A 26 -4.99 18.82 -0.44
N PRO A 27 -4.16 19.24 -1.41
CA PRO A 27 -4.62 19.79 -2.69
C PRO A 27 -5.51 18.84 -3.50
N THR A 28 -5.37 17.54 -3.30
CA THR A 28 -6.22 16.51 -3.93
C THR A 28 -7.70 16.63 -3.54
N GLY A 29 -7.99 17.27 -2.39
CA GLY A 29 -9.33 17.36 -1.82
C GLY A 29 -9.82 16.05 -1.16
N PHE A 30 -9.04 14.97 -1.21
CA PHE A 30 -9.38 13.68 -0.61
C PHE A 30 -8.74 13.51 0.76
N GLY A 31 -9.57 13.14 1.74
CA GLY A 31 -9.14 12.96 3.12
C GLY A 31 -8.85 14.27 3.86
N ARG A 32 -8.70 14.16 5.17
CA ARG A 32 -8.35 15.27 6.06
C ARG A 32 -7.59 14.73 7.25
N ILE A 33 -6.68 15.53 7.78
CA ILE A 33 -5.99 15.26 9.04
C ILE A 33 -6.32 16.36 10.04
N PRO A 34 -6.31 16.09 11.37
CA PRO A 34 -6.45 17.15 12.36
C PRO A 34 -5.26 18.11 12.27
N LEU A 35 -5.53 19.40 12.47
CA LEU A 35 -4.47 20.40 12.61
C LEU A 35 -3.87 20.32 14.03
N ASP A 36 -3.30 19.16 14.35
CA ASP A 36 -2.66 18.85 15.63
C ASP A 36 -1.25 19.48 15.73
N HIS A 37 -0.54 19.13 16.79
CA HIS A 37 0.79 19.65 17.02
C HIS A 37 1.80 19.20 15.95
N ALA A 38 1.67 17.99 15.42
CA ALA A 38 2.56 17.46 14.38
C ALA A 38 2.31 18.14 13.03
N ALA A 39 1.04 18.35 12.65
CA ALA A 39 0.68 19.13 11.46
C ALA A 39 1.17 20.58 11.54
N ARG A 40 0.98 21.25 12.70
CA ARG A 40 1.48 22.62 12.93
C ARG A 40 3.01 22.67 12.88
N PHE A 41 3.69 21.66 13.39
CA PHE A 41 5.16 21.56 13.30
C PHE A 41 5.59 21.45 11.83
N ALA A 42 5.00 20.53 11.06
CA ALA A 42 5.33 20.37 9.64
C ALA A 42 5.13 21.68 8.85
N LEU A 43 3.99 22.35 9.02
CA LEU A 43 3.70 23.63 8.36
C LEU A 43 4.72 24.71 8.73
N ARG A 44 5.06 24.87 10.02
CA ARG A 44 6.07 25.84 10.47
C ARG A 44 7.44 25.60 9.90
N HIS A 45 7.77 24.35 9.59
CA HIS A 45 9.04 23.97 8.97
C HIS A 45 9.00 23.96 7.44
N GLY A 46 7.93 24.50 6.83
CA GLY A 46 7.81 24.68 5.38
C GLY A 46 7.49 23.40 4.61
N TYR A 47 6.89 22.40 5.27
CA TYR A 47 6.31 21.26 4.59
C TYR A 47 4.89 21.60 4.13
N ALA A 48 4.50 21.08 2.97
CA ALA A 48 3.13 21.06 2.47
C ALA A 48 2.53 19.66 2.62
N LEU A 49 1.25 19.58 2.98
CA LEU A 49 0.52 18.32 2.96
C LEU A 49 0.12 18.03 1.51
N GLU A 50 0.63 16.95 0.95
CA GLU A 50 0.37 16.58 -0.46
C GLU A 50 -0.72 15.51 -0.59
N GLN A 51 -0.76 14.55 0.34
CA GLN A 51 -1.68 13.42 0.31
C GLN A 51 -2.12 13.04 1.72
N VAL A 52 -3.28 12.43 1.83
CA VAL A 52 -3.74 11.76 3.06
C VAL A 52 -3.98 10.28 2.75
N GLU A 53 -3.37 9.42 3.54
CA GLU A 53 -3.63 7.99 3.52
C GLU A 53 -4.47 7.60 4.72
N ARG A 54 -5.36 6.65 4.52
CA ARG A 54 -6.18 6.05 5.58
C ARG A 54 -5.51 4.80 6.10
N LYS A 55 -5.24 4.76 7.39
CA LYS A 55 -4.87 3.55 8.12
C LYS A 55 -6.14 2.86 8.58
N SER A 56 -6.38 1.65 8.11
CA SER A 56 -7.58 0.88 8.44
C SER A 56 -7.24 -0.47 9.05
N ILE A 57 -8.10 -0.95 9.92
CA ILE A 57 -7.97 -2.25 10.58
C ILE A 57 -9.21 -3.10 10.27
N LEU A 58 -8.98 -4.38 9.98
CA LEU A 58 -9.97 -5.43 10.00
C LEU A 58 -9.79 -6.24 11.29
N ASP A 59 -10.80 -6.27 12.14
CA ASP A 59 -10.83 -7.13 13.32
C ASP A 59 -11.38 -8.51 12.94
N LEU A 60 -10.53 -9.53 12.96
CA LEU A 60 -10.89 -10.88 12.55
C LEU A 60 -11.84 -11.57 13.54
N SER A 61 -11.90 -11.12 14.79
CA SER A 61 -12.83 -11.65 15.78
C SER A 61 -14.27 -11.13 15.54
N ALA A 62 -14.39 -9.91 15.02
CA ALA A 62 -15.66 -9.28 14.70
C ALA A 62 -16.13 -9.54 13.25
N THR A 63 -15.21 -9.95 12.38
CA THR A 63 -15.53 -10.19 10.96
C THR A 63 -16.02 -11.63 10.77
N SER A 64 -17.27 -11.77 10.34
CA SER A 64 -17.86 -13.08 10.06
C SER A 64 -17.13 -13.79 8.90
N VAL A 65 -16.82 -15.07 9.08
CA VAL A 65 -16.31 -15.93 8.01
C VAL A 65 -17.35 -16.07 6.90
N ASP A 66 -18.63 -16.13 7.27
CA ASP A 66 -19.73 -16.27 6.31
C ASP A 66 -19.80 -15.03 5.40
N LEU A 67 -19.66 -13.81 5.95
CA LEU A 67 -19.59 -12.59 5.16
C LEU A 67 -18.44 -12.63 4.14
N VAL A 68 -17.23 -13.00 4.59
CA VAL A 68 -16.07 -13.06 3.71
C VAL A 68 -16.26 -14.13 2.62
N SER A 69 -16.86 -15.27 2.98
CA SER A 69 -17.16 -16.36 2.05
C SER A 69 -18.22 -15.97 1.02
N GLU A 70 -19.26 -15.24 1.45
CA GLU A 70 -20.30 -14.72 0.54
C GLU A 70 -19.70 -13.70 -0.46
N LEU A 71 -18.92 -12.74 0.03
CA LEU A 71 -18.23 -11.77 -0.84
C LEU A 71 -17.27 -12.47 -1.82
N HIS A 72 -16.56 -13.51 -1.36
CA HIS A 72 -15.70 -14.32 -2.20
C HIS A 72 -16.48 -15.02 -3.30
N GLN A 73 -17.61 -15.64 -2.97
CA GLN A 73 -18.47 -16.33 -3.95
C GLN A 73 -19.01 -15.37 -4.99
N GLN A 74 -19.53 -14.22 -4.58
CA GLN A 74 -20.03 -13.18 -5.49
C GLN A 74 -18.92 -12.67 -6.42
N ALA A 75 -17.70 -12.43 -5.89
CA ALA A 75 -16.57 -12.01 -6.69
C ALA A 75 -16.13 -13.11 -7.66
N SER A 76 -16.16 -14.38 -7.26
CA SER A 76 -15.80 -15.52 -8.12
C SER A 76 -16.73 -15.65 -9.33
N VAL A 77 -18.02 -15.40 -9.17
CA VAL A 77 -18.98 -15.39 -10.29
C VAL A 77 -18.62 -14.27 -11.28
N ALA A 78 -18.34 -13.08 -10.77
CA ALA A 78 -17.98 -11.92 -11.61
C ALA A 78 -16.61 -12.07 -12.29
N SER A 79 -15.75 -12.97 -11.76
CA SER A 79 -14.38 -13.19 -12.21
C SER A 79 -14.20 -14.56 -12.91
N ALA A 80 -15.22 -15.12 -13.55
CA ALA A 80 -15.20 -16.47 -14.12
C ALA A 80 -14.09 -16.69 -15.17
N GLY A 81 -13.61 -15.62 -15.83
CA GLY A 81 -12.49 -15.63 -16.78
C GLY A 81 -11.11 -15.78 -16.14
N TYR A 82 -11.04 -15.81 -14.80
CA TYR A 82 -9.80 -15.81 -14.04
C TYR A 82 -9.69 -17.05 -13.17
N GLU A 83 -8.45 -17.35 -12.77
CA GLU A 83 -8.11 -18.45 -11.88
C GLU A 83 -7.29 -17.89 -10.71
N LEU A 84 -7.62 -18.31 -9.48
CA LEU A 84 -6.82 -17.99 -8.31
C LEU A 84 -5.62 -18.92 -8.19
N VAL A 85 -4.46 -18.34 -7.98
CA VAL A 85 -3.23 -19.02 -7.58
C VAL A 85 -2.72 -18.40 -6.29
N SER A 86 -1.97 -19.16 -5.49
CA SER A 86 -1.39 -18.61 -4.26
C SER A 86 -0.14 -19.36 -3.88
N TRP A 87 0.77 -18.65 -3.23
CA TRP A 87 2.04 -19.23 -2.75
C TRP A 87 2.52 -18.55 -1.47
N ARG A 88 3.46 -19.18 -0.84
CA ARG A 88 4.34 -18.61 0.18
C ARG A 88 5.72 -18.47 -0.43
N PRO A 89 6.54 -17.49 -0.01
CA PRO A 89 7.92 -17.40 -0.48
C PRO A 89 8.68 -18.73 -0.29
N PRO A 90 9.53 -19.16 -1.24
CA PRO A 90 9.90 -18.41 -2.44
C PRO A 90 8.81 -18.45 -3.53
N THR A 91 8.76 -17.39 -4.34
CA THR A 91 7.85 -17.26 -5.47
C THR A 91 8.13 -18.38 -6.50
N PRO A 92 7.11 -19.16 -6.94
CA PRO A 92 7.29 -20.18 -7.97
C PRO A 92 7.88 -19.61 -9.26
N PRO A 93 8.84 -20.30 -9.91
CA PRO A 93 9.54 -19.80 -11.10
C PRO A 93 8.62 -19.33 -12.22
N GLU A 94 7.48 -20.00 -12.41
CA GLU A 94 6.48 -19.67 -13.42
C GLU A 94 5.77 -18.34 -13.16
N PHE A 95 5.77 -17.82 -11.93
CA PHE A 95 5.11 -16.57 -11.56
C PHE A 95 6.07 -15.40 -11.44
N VAL A 96 7.38 -15.64 -11.34
CA VAL A 96 8.38 -14.59 -11.06
C VAL A 96 8.29 -13.44 -12.05
N ALA A 97 8.22 -13.72 -13.35
CA ALA A 97 8.23 -12.67 -14.38
C ALA A 97 6.99 -11.77 -14.30
N ASP A 98 5.80 -12.37 -14.15
CA ASP A 98 4.54 -11.63 -14.06
C ASP A 98 4.43 -10.86 -12.72
N TYR A 99 4.88 -11.48 -11.65
CA TYR A 99 4.88 -10.86 -10.33
C TYR A 99 5.84 -9.67 -10.27
N ALA A 100 7.05 -9.79 -10.81
CA ALA A 100 7.99 -8.68 -10.94
C ALA A 100 7.42 -7.53 -11.77
N TRP A 101 6.76 -7.84 -12.89
CA TRP A 101 6.06 -6.84 -13.70
C TRP A 101 4.98 -6.10 -12.90
N MET A 102 4.13 -6.83 -12.18
CA MET A 102 3.07 -6.22 -11.37
C MET A 102 3.64 -5.38 -10.22
N LYS A 103 4.71 -5.83 -9.55
CA LYS A 103 5.40 -5.04 -8.51
C LYS A 103 5.96 -3.73 -9.08
N SER A 104 6.54 -3.75 -10.28
CA SER A 104 6.98 -2.51 -10.95
C SER A 104 5.80 -1.58 -11.24
N ARG A 105 4.66 -2.13 -11.66
CA ARG A 105 3.44 -1.33 -11.92
C ARG A 105 2.83 -0.74 -10.67
N MET A 106 3.05 -1.32 -9.50
CA MET A 106 2.50 -0.84 -8.23
C MET A 106 2.90 0.61 -7.96
N SER A 107 4.16 0.97 -8.21
CA SER A 107 4.69 2.32 -7.96
C SER A 107 4.03 3.42 -8.82
N VAL A 108 3.53 3.07 -10.01
CA VAL A 108 2.93 4.05 -10.96
C VAL A 108 1.41 3.95 -11.06
N ASP A 109 0.80 2.84 -10.66
CA ASP A 109 -0.65 2.63 -10.71
C ASP A 109 -1.36 3.01 -9.39
N ALA A 110 -0.61 3.12 -8.28
CA ALA A 110 -1.10 3.66 -7.02
C ALA A 110 -1.14 5.20 -7.06
N PRO A 111 -2.19 5.84 -6.54
CA PRO A 111 -2.22 7.31 -6.45
C PRO A 111 -1.09 7.82 -5.54
N SER A 112 -0.32 8.77 -6.03
CA SER A 112 0.81 9.39 -5.29
C SER A 112 0.67 10.90 -5.10
N ALA A 113 -0.39 11.52 -5.61
CA ALA A 113 -0.66 12.96 -5.53
C ALA A 113 0.57 13.81 -5.95
N GLY A 114 0.99 14.75 -5.09
CA GLY A 114 2.17 15.59 -5.31
C GLY A 114 3.50 14.98 -4.83
N MET A 115 3.52 13.72 -4.38
CA MET A 115 4.72 13.03 -3.92
C MET A 115 5.61 12.60 -5.10
N GLU A 116 6.92 12.64 -4.93
CA GLU A 116 7.90 12.27 -5.95
C GLU A 116 8.26 10.78 -5.86
N ILE A 117 7.29 9.91 -6.14
CA ILE A 117 7.50 8.46 -6.13
C ILE A 117 8.11 8.06 -7.47
N ALA A 118 9.37 7.61 -7.43
CA ALA A 118 10.04 7.09 -8.62
C ALA A 118 9.43 5.75 -9.07
N GLU A 119 9.37 5.54 -10.38
CA GLU A 119 9.02 4.23 -10.91
C GLU A 119 10.04 3.19 -10.44
N GLU A 120 9.56 2.16 -9.78
CA GLU A 120 10.38 1.04 -9.35
C GLU A 120 10.53 0.02 -10.47
N SER A 121 11.74 -0.46 -10.67
CA SER A 121 12.01 -1.59 -11.58
C SER A 121 12.19 -2.86 -10.76
N TRP A 122 11.34 -3.84 -11.01
CA TRP A 122 11.45 -5.17 -10.44
C TRP A 122 11.78 -6.17 -11.52
N ASP A 123 12.71 -7.06 -11.22
CA ASP A 123 13.10 -8.19 -12.05
C ASP A 123 13.15 -9.49 -11.21
N ALA A 124 13.55 -10.58 -11.82
CA ALA A 124 13.63 -11.86 -11.14
C ALA A 124 14.61 -11.87 -9.96
N ALA A 125 15.72 -11.14 -10.07
CA ALA A 125 16.72 -11.06 -9.01
C ALA A 125 16.15 -10.30 -7.79
N ARG A 126 15.45 -9.20 -8.02
CA ARG A 126 14.81 -8.41 -6.95
C ARG A 126 13.65 -9.17 -6.28
N ILE A 127 12.90 -10.00 -7.02
CA ILE A 127 11.89 -10.89 -6.42
C ILE A 127 12.57 -11.89 -5.50
N LEU A 128 13.67 -12.53 -5.94
CA LEU A 128 14.40 -13.47 -5.12
C LEU A 128 14.97 -12.83 -3.85
N GLU A 129 15.52 -11.62 -3.94
CA GLU A 129 16.02 -10.86 -2.79
C GLU A 129 14.87 -10.53 -1.82
N HIS A 130 13.75 -10.09 -2.31
CA HIS A 130 12.55 -9.77 -1.53
C HIS A 130 12.01 -11.01 -0.79
N ASP A 131 11.89 -12.15 -1.50
CA ASP A 131 11.48 -13.41 -0.91
C ASP A 131 12.46 -13.88 0.17
N THR A 132 13.77 -13.77 -0.11
CA THR A 132 14.84 -14.12 0.83
C THR A 132 14.75 -13.27 2.10
N HIS A 133 14.51 -11.97 1.97
CA HIS A 133 14.34 -11.09 3.13
C HIS A 133 13.15 -11.52 4.01
N TRP A 134 12.04 -11.92 3.43
CA TRP A 134 10.90 -12.41 4.19
C TRP A 134 11.19 -13.75 4.88
N ILE A 135 11.85 -14.68 4.17
CA ILE A 135 12.22 -16.00 4.68
C ILE A 135 13.22 -15.85 5.85
N GLU A 136 14.29 -15.08 5.65
CA GLU A 136 15.31 -14.84 6.68
C GLU A 136 14.76 -14.08 7.89
N GLY A 137 13.79 -13.17 7.66
CA GLY A 137 13.05 -12.49 8.71
C GLY A 137 12.06 -13.40 9.46
N GLY A 138 11.94 -14.68 9.06
CA GLY A 138 11.03 -15.65 9.65
C GLY A 138 9.55 -15.27 9.51
N ARG A 139 9.20 -14.44 8.53
CA ARG A 139 7.83 -13.94 8.38
C ARG A 139 6.88 -15.00 7.84
N ASP A 140 5.67 -15.00 8.36
CA ASP A 140 4.55 -15.64 7.68
C ASP A 140 4.08 -14.74 6.55
N VAL A 141 4.10 -15.25 5.32
CA VAL A 141 3.70 -14.50 4.12
C VAL A 141 2.79 -15.37 3.26
N LEU A 142 1.75 -14.74 2.72
CA LEU A 142 0.86 -15.32 1.72
C LEU A 142 0.67 -14.34 0.58
N VAL A 143 0.98 -14.77 -0.63
CA VAL A 143 0.60 -14.08 -1.87
C VAL A 143 -0.57 -14.81 -2.50
N VAL A 144 -1.61 -14.06 -2.87
CA VAL A 144 -2.73 -14.56 -3.67
C VAL A 144 -2.84 -13.72 -4.94
N ALA A 145 -2.91 -14.38 -6.08
CA ALA A 145 -2.98 -13.72 -7.37
C ALA A 145 -4.11 -14.29 -8.23
N ALA A 146 -4.60 -13.46 -9.17
CA ALA A 146 -5.52 -13.86 -10.21
C ALA A 146 -4.76 -13.98 -11.54
N ARG A 147 -4.89 -15.14 -12.18
CA ARG A 147 -4.38 -15.44 -13.50
C ARG A 147 -5.50 -15.37 -14.53
N ASP A 148 -5.33 -14.59 -15.58
CA ASP A 148 -6.25 -14.56 -16.69
C ASP A 148 -6.18 -15.88 -17.49
N ARG A 149 -7.31 -16.55 -17.63
CA ARG A 149 -7.36 -17.87 -18.33
C ARG A 149 -7.05 -17.77 -19.81
N ALA A 150 -7.28 -16.62 -20.43
CA ALA A 150 -7.07 -16.44 -21.87
C ALA A 150 -5.57 -16.24 -22.19
N SER A 151 -4.88 -15.43 -21.43
CA SER A 151 -3.45 -15.15 -21.62
C SER A 151 -2.51 -16.02 -20.82
N GLY A 152 -3.00 -16.67 -19.75
CA GLY A 152 -2.19 -17.41 -18.79
C GLY A 152 -1.35 -16.52 -17.85
N ARG A 153 -1.47 -15.19 -17.94
CA ARG A 153 -0.67 -14.22 -17.18
C ARG A 153 -1.31 -13.86 -15.84
N LEU A 154 -0.48 -13.54 -14.85
CA LEU A 154 -0.97 -12.92 -13.62
C LEU A 154 -1.38 -11.47 -13.90
N VAL A 155 -2.55 -11.08 -13.39
CA VAL A 155 -3.15 -9.77 -13.68
C VAL A 155 -3.61 -9.01 -12.44
N ALA A 156 -3.58 -9.67 -11.29
CA ALA A 156 -3.86 -9.07 -9.99
C ALA A 156 -3.14 -9.86 -8.90
N PHE A 157 -2.73 -9.20 -7.82
CA PHE A 157 -2.18 -9.86 -6.64
C PHE A 157 -2.48 -9.10 -5.36
N THR A 158 -2.38 -9.78 -4.23
CA THR A 158 -2.45 -9.21 -2.89
C THR A 158 -1.53 -10.00 -1.97
N GLU A 159 -0.98 -9.34 -0.95
CA GLU A 159 -0.02 -9.90 -0.03
C GLU A 159 -0.46 -9.70 1.42
N LEU A 160 -0.33 -10.75 2.22
CA LEU A 160 -0.46 -10.67 3.68
C LEU A 160 0.86 -11.12 4.30
N ALA A 161 1.36 -10.34 5.25
CA ALA A 161 2.61 -10.63 5.95
C ALA A 161 2.50 -10.34 7.44
N SER A 162 3.06 -11.22 8.28
CA SER A 162 3.17 -11.00 9.72
C SER A 162 4.49 -11.52 10.26
N SER A 163 4.90 -10.98 11.41
CA SER A 163 5.96 -11.63 12.22
C SER A 163 5.39 -12.85 12.93
N PRO A 164 6.18 -13.90 13.16
CA PRO A 164 5.73 -15.11 13.81
C PRO A 164 5.04 -14.85 15.15
N GLY A 165 3.85 -15.40 15.33
CA GLY A 165 3.07 -15.25 16.54
C GLY A 165 2.54 -13.83 16.85
N HIS A 166 2.79 -12.85 15.98
CA HIS A 166 2.29 -11.49 16.18
C HIS A 166 0.79 -11.40 15.87
N PRO A 167 -0.02 -10.74 16.74
CA PRO A 167 -1.48 -10.69 16.56
C PRO A 167 -1.94 -9.77 15.43
N VAL A 168 -1.03 -9.00 14.83
CA VAL A 168 -1.33 -8.09 13.72
C VAL A 168 -0.61 -8.55 12.46
N THR A 169 -1.36 -8.69 11.39
CA THR A 169 -0.91 -8.94 10.03
C THR A 169 -0.97 -7.65 9.22
N HIS A 170 -0.02 -7.43 8.36
CA HIS A 170 -0.05 -6.33 7.40
C HIS A 170 -0.61 -6.82 6.07
N GLN A 171 -1.59 -6.10 5.55
CA GLN A 171 -1.96 -6.18 4.17
C GLN A 171 -0.99 -5.28 3.42
N GLU A 172 -0.04 -5.91 2.78
CA GLU A 172 0.97 -5.23 1.96
C GLU A 172 0.36 -4.82 0.59
N ASP A 173 1.09 -4.96 -0.48
CA ASP A 173 0.64 -4.55 -1.80
C ASP A 173 -0.64 -5.25 -2.25
N THR A 174 -1.49 -4.50 -2.95
CA THR A 174 -2.64 -5.03 -3.68
C THR A 174 -2.77 -4.27 -5.00
N LEU A 175 -2.69 -4.98 -6.11
CA LEU A 175 -2.82 -4.43 -7.44
C LEU A 175 -3.80 -5.24 -8.29
N VAL A 176 -4.60 -4.53 -9.09
CA VAL A 176 -5.31 -5.08 -10.25
C VAL A 176 -4.86 -4.27 -11.45
N LEU A 177 -4.26 -4.90 -12.45
CA LEU A 177 -3.85 -4.24 -13.69
C LEU A 177 -5.03 -3.53 -14.32
N ARG A 178 -4.77 -2.35 -14.90
CA ARG A 178 -5.81 -1.43 -15.39
C ARG A 178 -6.78 -2.09 -16.36
N GLU A 179 -6.26 -2.92 -17.25
CA GLU A 179 -7.01 -3.61 -18.32
C GLU A 179 -7.96 -4.69 -17.77
N HIS A 180 -7.74 -5.12 -16.52
CA HIS A 180 -8.51 -6.15 -15.83
C HIS A 180 -9.39 -5.62 -14.70
N ARG A 181 -9.50 -4.29 -14.57
CA ARG A 181 -10.41 -3.65 -13.59
C ARG A 181 -11.87 -3.84 -14.03
N GLY A 182 -12.79 -3.72 -13.08
CA GLY A 182 -14.23 -3.92 -13.34
C GLY A 182 -14.71 -5.37 -13.21
N HIS A 183 -13.83 -6.34 -13.01
CA HIS A 183 -14.15 -7.76 -12.85
C HIS A 183 -14.15 -8.23 -11.39
N ARG A 184 -14.26 -7.34 -10.40
CA ARG A 184 -14.22 -7.63 -8.95
C ARG A 184 -12.96 -8.38 -8.48
N LEU A 185 -11.85 -8.33 -9.23
CA LEU A 185 -10.62 -9.05 -8.90
C LEU A 185 -10.02 -8.61 -7.56
N GLY A 186 -10.07 -7.31 -7.22
CA GLY A 186 -9.62 -6.83 -5.92
C GLY A 186 -10.35 -7.50 -4.76
N MET A 187 -11.69 -7.65 -4.86
CA MET A 187 -12.49 -8.38 -3.89
C MET A 187 -12.13 -9.87 -3.88
N LEU A 188 -12.02 -10.48 -5.04
CA LEU A 188 -11.71 -11.90 -5.20
C LEU A 188 -10.40 -12.29 -4.50
N ILE A 189 -9.30 -11.60 -4.81
CA ILE A 189 -7.97 -11.93 -4.26
C ILE A 189 -7.89 -11.64 -2.76
N LYS A 190 -8.47 -10.51 -2.29
CA LYS A 190 -8.43 -10.15 -0.86
C LYS A 190 -9.27 -11.11 -0.01
N THR A 191 -10.46 -11.48 -0.45
CA THR A 191 -11.30 -12.45 0.28
C THR A 191 -10.68 -13.84 0.29
N ALA A 192 -10.09 -14.30 -0.83
CA ALA A 192 -9.35 -15.55 -0.89
C ALA A 192 -8.14 -15.55 0.05
N ALA A 193 -7.39 -14.44 0.09
CA ALA A 193 -6.27 -14.27 1.00
C ALA A 193 -6.72 -14.33 2.47
N LEU A 194 -7.81 -13.65 2.83
CA LEU A 194 -8.36 -13.66 4.20
C LEU A 194 -8.79 -15.05 4.65
N LEU A 195 -9.52 -15.78 3.80
CA LEU A 195 -9.97 -17.14 4.13
C LEU A 195 -8.77 -18.06 4.37
N ARG A 196 -7.77 -18.01 3.48
CA ARG A 196 -6.57 -18.84 3.59
C ARG A 196 -5.66 -18.42 4.75
N TRP A 197 -5.60 -17.10 5.04
CA TRP A 197 -4.79 -16.56 6.13
C TRP A 197 -5.26 -17.03 7.51
N ARG A 198 -6.57 -17.17 7.71
CA ARG A 198 -7.14 -17.71 8.96
C ARG A 198 -6.64 -19.12 9.27
N GLU A 199 -6.36 -19.92 8.26
CA GLU A 199 -5.80 -21.26 8.41
C GLU A 199 -4.28 -21.22 8.66
N LEU A 200 -3.56 -20.34 7.95
CA LEU A 200 -2.10 -20.22 8.03
C LEU A 200 -1.62 -19.53 9.30
N ALA A 201 -2.32 -18.49 9.74
CA ALA A 201 -1.95 -17.67 10.88
C ALA A 201 -3.13 -17.47 11.85
N PRO A 202 -3.59 -18.56 12.51
CA PRO A 202 -4.78 -18.53 13.36
C PRO A 202 -4.63 -17.62 14.60
N HIS A 203 -3.40 -17.23 14.93
CA HIS A 203 -3.11 -16.27 16.00
C HIS A 203 -3.37 -14.81 15.60
N THR A 204 -3.55 -14.52 14.30
CA THR A 204 -3.86 -13.18 13.83
C THR A 204 -5.22 -12.71 14.34
N GLN A 205 -5.22 -11.57 15.01
CA GLN A 205 -6.43 -10.91 15.51
C GLN A 205 -6.88 -9.78 14.60
N ARG A 206 -5.93 -9.08 13.98
CA ARG A 206 -6.19 -7.87 13.18
C ARG A 206 -5.35 -7.86 11.91
N ILE A 207 -5.94 -7.30 10.86
CA ILE A 207 -5.21 -6.98 9.63
C ILE A 207 -5.20 -5.48 9.44
N LEU A 208 -4.01 -4.92 9.26
CA LEU A 208 -3.74 -3.50 9.07
C LEU A 208 -3.47 -3.21 7.59
N THR A 209 -4.01 -2.12 7.07
CA THR A 209 -3.76 -1.66 5.70
C THR A 209 -3.67 -0.14 5.64
N TYR A 210 -2.98 0.36 4.62
CA TYR A 210 -2.87 1.78 4.30
C TYR A 210 -3.33 2.01 2.87
N ASN A 211 -4.12 3.05 2.64
CA ASN A 211 -4.58 3.41 1.31
C ASN A 211 -4.73 4.92 1.19
N ALA A 212 -4.26 5.50 0.09
CA ALA A 212 -4.54 6.87 -0.24
C ALA A 212 -6.07 7.14 -0.27
N GLU A 213 -6.52 8.24 0.30
CA GLU A 213 -7.95 8.60 0.36
C GLU A 213 -8.57 8.81 -1.02
N GLU A 214 -7.80 9.14 -2.03
CA GLU A 214 -8.22 9.20 -3.42
C GLU A 214 -8.36 7.82 -4.09
N ASN A 215 -7.81 6.74 -3.51
CA ASN A 215 -7.97 5.39 -4.02
C ASN A 215 -9.35 4.80 -3.65
N ARG A 216 -10.41 5.49 -4.08
CA ARG A 216 -11.80 5.13 -3.74
C ARG A 216 -12.18 3.70 -4.09
N PRO A 217 -11.74 3.12 -5.24
CA PRO A 217 -12.04 1.73 -5.55
C PRO A 217 -11.49 0.74 -4.52
N MET A 218 -10.24 0.93 -4.05
CA MET A 218 -9.64 0.05 -3.05
C MET A 218 -10.26 0.26 -1.66
N LEU A 219 -10.57 1.51 -1.30
CA LEU A 219 -11.26 1.82 -0.05
C LEU A 219 -12.66 1.17 -0.02
N ALA A 220 -13.41 1.21 -1.14
CA ALA A 220 -14.72 0.55 -1.22
C ALA A 220 -14.62 -0.97 -1.02
N VAL A 221 -13.62 -1.64 -1.59
CA VAL A 221 -13.36 -3.07 -1.36
C VAL A 221 -13.07 -3.33 0.11
N ASN A 222 -12.21 -2.53 0.73
CA ASN A 222 -11.86 -2.68 2.14
C ASN A 222 -13.07 -2.46 3.06
N GLU A 223 -13.85 -1.41 2.81
CA GLU A 223 -15.07 -1.09 3.58
C GLU A 223 -16.12 -2.20 3.48
N GLU A 224 -16.32 -2.78 2.28
CA GLU A 224 -17.25 -3.90 2.05
C GLU A 224 -16.81 -5.17 2.80
N ILE A 225 -15.50 -5.43 2.93
CA ILE A 225 -14.95 -6.54 3.73
C ILE A 225 -15.12 -6.27 5.24
N GLY A 226 -15.16 -5.00 5.66
CA GLY A 226 -15.33 -4.60 7.06
C GLY A 226 -14.12 -3.89 7.67
N PHE A 227 -13.13 -3.48 6.89
CA PHE A 227 -12.07 -2.61 7.37
C PHE A 227 -12.61 -1.26 7.85
N ARG A 228 -12.11 -0.77 8.97
CA ARG A 228 -12.51 0.51 9.54
C ARG A 228 -11.31 1.43 9.75
N PRO A 229 -11.45 2.74 9.49
CA PRO A 229 -10.37 3.69 9.71
C PRO A 229 -10.05 3.81 11.21
N VAL A 230 -8.77 3.89 11.53
CA VAL A 230 -8.27 4.07 12.91
C VAL A 230 -7.32 5.25 13.04
N ALA A 231 -6.69 5.66 11.96
CA ALA A 231 -5.83 6.84 11.90
C ALA A 231 -5.70 7.32 10.46
N TYR A 232 -5.09 8.48 10.30
CA TYR A 232 -4.72 9.03 9.00
C TYR A 232 -3.23 9.33 8.96
N ILE A 233 -2.63 9.18 7.80
CA ILE A 233 -1.23 9.49 7.55
C ILE A 233 -1.19 10.71 6.63
N GLY A 234 -0.62 11.80 7.10
CA GLY A 234 -0.30 12.93 6.23
C GLY A 234 1.02 12.66 5.50
N ALA A 235 1.00 12.64 4.18
CA ALA A 235 2.20 12.63 3.36
C ALA A 235 2.61 14.08 3.09
N TRP A 236 3.77 14.43 3.61
CA TRP A 236 4.28 15.79 3.63
C TRP A 236 5.50 15.94 2.74
N LYS A 237 5.56 17.03 1.99
CA LYS A 237 6.69 17.35 1.11
C LYS A 237 7.24 18.73 1.39
N LYS A 238 8.58 18.86 1.36
CA LYS A 238 9.28 20.11 1.42
C LYS A 238 10.33 20.17 0.32
N THR A 239 10.27 21.22 -0.50
CA THR A 239 11.29 21.52 -1.50
C THR A 239 12.28 22.52 -0.92
N LEU A 240 13.55 22.14 -0.92
CA LEU A 240 14.65 23.01 -0.48
C LEU A 240 15.01 24.01 -1.59
N ALA A 241 15.24 25.27 -1.22
CA ALA A 241 15.81 26.25 -2.14
C ALA A 241 17.18 25.76 -2.68
N PRO A 242 17.55 26.10 -3.92
CA PRO A 242 18.93 25.89 -4.38
C PRO A 242 19.90 26.51 -3.38
N ALA A 243 21.04 25.82 -3.13
CA ALA A 243 22.13 26.47 -2.43
C ALA A 243 22.46 27.75 -3.22
N SER A 244 22.29 28.91 -2.61
CA SER A 244 22.78 30.15 -3.22
C SER A 244 24.31 29.98 -3.33
N ASP A 245 24.82 30.07 -4.55
CA ASP A 245 26.26 30.27 -4.74
C ASP A 245 26.61 31.49 -3.87
N ALA A 246 27.30 31.23 -2.78
CA ALA A 246 27.88 32.30 -1.98
C ALA A 246 28.81 33.02 -2.94
N SER A 247 28.36 34.21 -3.40
CA SER A 247 29.13 35.06 -4.28
C SER A 247 30.53 35.25 -3.70
N THR A 248 31.50 34.81 -4.44
CA THR A 248 32.87 35.25 -4.35
C THR A 248 32.95 36.72 -4.68
N ASP A 249 32.48 37.59 -3.76
CA ASP A 249 32.89 38.97 -3.67
C ASP A 249 34.06 38.99 -2.69
N ALA A 250 35.23 38.57 -3.17
CA ALA A 250 36.50 38.78 -2.50
C ALA A 250 37.30 39.73 -3.34
N VAL A 251 37.30 41.01 -2.91
CA VAL A 251 38.46 41.90 -2.86
C VAL A 251 39.17 42.18 -4.19
N SER A 252 38.80 43.32 -4.76
CA SER A 252 39.76 44.16 -5.47
C SER A 252 39.75 45.52 -4.78
N GLY A 253 40.83 45.82 -4.07
CA GLY A 253 41.09 47.09 -3.39
C GLY A 253 42.49 46.99 -2.76
#